data_2a89698a335cb2989411f31fbd48c9d3
#
_entry.id   2a89698a335cb2989411f31fbd48c9d3
#
_cell.length_a   1.000
_cell.length_b   1.000
_cell.length_c   1.000
_cell.angle_alpha   90.00
_cell.angle_beta   90.00
_cell.angle_gamma   90.00
#
_symmetry.space_group_name_H-M   'P 1'
#
loop_
_entity.id
_entity.type
_entity.pdbx_description
1 polymer ?
#
loop_
_entity_poly.entity_id
_entity_poly.type
_entity_poly.pdbx_seq_one_letter_code
_entity_poly.pdbx_strand_id
1 'polypeptide(L)'
;DVQGLILAPTRELAIQIGDELRGLLTYYQNIRVAVLYGGAGIGGQIKQLERKPQIVVATPGRLMDHYNRKTIRLDKIQTVVLDEADRMLDMGFFKDVTRIIDKVKNRKNLGLFSATISQEVMTVSWMYQRDEVEITVEPKQEDRPDIDQFSITCTPLEKAETSLRLIRSQGYERVMIFCNTKHMCQRL
;
A
#
# COMPACT_ATOMS: atom_id res chain seq x y z
N ASP A 1 6.46 -12.59 19.94
CA ASP A 1 5.11 -12.26 19.42
C ASP A 1 5.20 -10.99 18.59
N VAL A 2 4.36 -10.90 17.57
CA VAL A 2 4.23 -9.69 16.73
C VAL A 2 3.69 -8.54 17.56
N GLN A 3 4.37 -7.40 17.54
CA GLN A 3 4.01 -6.18 18.29
C GLN A 3 3.67 -5.01 17.35
N GLY A 4 4.28 -4.97 16.18
CA GLY A 4 4.05 -3.98 15.15
C GLY A 4 3.49 -4.60 13.87
N LEU A 5 2.47 -3.96 13.30
CA LEU A 5 1.88 -4.34 12.02
C LEU A 5 1.87 -3.13 11.11
N ILE A 6 2.39 -3.30 9.90
CA ILE A 6 2.31 -2.29 8.84
C ILE A 6 1.53 -2.90 7.68
N LEU A 7 0.47 -2.23 7.25
CA LEU A 7 -0.31 -2.61 6.08
C LEU A 7 0.08 -1.72 4.89
N ALA A 8 0.29 -2.36 3.75
CA ALA A 8 0.61 -1.71 2.49
C ALA A 8 -0.32 -2.23 1.38
N PRO A 9 -0.73 -1.37 0.42
CA PRO A 9 -1.67 -1.75 -0.65
C PRO A 9 -1.12 -2.78 -1.62
N THR A 10 0.19 -2.77 -1.84
CA THR A 10 0.83 -3.58 -2.88
C THR A 10 1.95 -4.45 -2.32
N ARG A 11 2.24 -5.52 -3.05
CA ARG A 11 3.36 -6.41 -2.78
C ARG A 11 4.70 -5.66 -2.80
N GLU A 12 4.88 -4.82 -3.80
CA GLU A 12 6.10 -4.06 -4.04
C GLU A 12 6.40 -3.13 -2.85
N LEU A 13 5.40 -2.38 -2.38
CA LEU A 13 5.55 -1.50 -1.23
C LEU A 13 5.79 -2.30 0.06
N ALA A 14 5.10 -3.42 0.26
CA ALA A 14 5.33 -4.27 1.43
C ALA A 14 6.76 -4.81 1.49
N ILE A 15 7.34 -5.18 0.34
CA ILE A 15 8.74 -5.63 0.24
C ILE A 15 9.68 -4.46 0.54
N GLN A 16 9.45 -3.29 -0.08
CA GLN A 16 10.27 -2.10 0.12
C GLN A 16 10.31 -1.70 1.60
N ILE A 17 9.16 -1.57 2.25
CA ILE A 17 9.07 -1.27 3.69
C ILE A 17 9.82 -2.33 4.52
N GLY A 18 9.66 -3.60 4.16
CA GLY A 18 10.34 -4.69 4.85
C GLY A 18 11.87 -4.62 4.74
N ASP A 19 12.39 -4.23 3.59
CA ASP A 19 13.82 -4.10 3.34
C ASP A 19 14.40 -2.87 4.05
N GLU A 20 13.72 -1.74 4.02
CA GLU A 20 14.09 -0.54 4.77
C GLU A 20 14.13 -0.82 6.28
N LEU A 21 13.12 -1.49 6.83
CA LEU A 21 13.10 -1.87 8.24
C LEU A 21 14.27 -2.80 8.60
N ARG A 22 14.61 -3.75 7.74
CA ARG A 22 15.78 -4.62 7.98
C ARG A 22 17.08 -3.83 7.98
N GLY A 23 17.20 -2.84 7.10
CA GLY A 23 18.32 -1.91 7.07
C GLY A 23 18.45 -1.13 8.38
N LEU A 24 17.36 -0.52 8.85
CA LEU A 24 17.31 0.24 10.11
C LEU A 24 17.61 -0.66 11.33
N LEU A 25 17.22 -1.91 11.27
CA LEU A 25 17.36 -2.87 12.37
C LEU A 25 18.70 -3.65 12.35
N THR A 26 19.65 -3.29 11.49
CA THR A 26 20.92 -3.99 11.34
C THR A 26 21.66 -4.19 12.67
N TYR A 27 21.56 -3.22 13.57
CA TYR A 27 22.19 -3.26 14.89
C TYR A 27 21.31 -3.86 16.01
N TYR A 28 20.05 -4.24 15.69
CA TYR A 28 19.09 -4.77 16.66
C TYR A 28 18.87 -6.27 16.43
N GLN A 29 19.73 -7.10 17.03
CA GLN A 29 19.73 -8.56 16.82
C GLN A 29 18.44 -9.27 17.24
N ASN A 30 17.65 -8.68 18.12
CA ASN A 30 16.44 -9.28 18.71
C ASN A 30 15.15 -8.89 18.00
N ILE A 31 15.20 -8.02 16.97
CA ILE A 31 14.02 -7.59 16.23
C ILE A 31 14.06 -8.19 14.83
N ARG A 32 13.01 -8.90 14.47
CA ARG A 32 12.85 -9.56 13.17
C ARG A 32 11.64 -9.01 12.45
N VAL A 33 11.75 -8.90 11.13
CA VAL A 33 10.69 -8.44 10.24
C VAL A 33 10.26 -9.59 9.34
N ALA A 34 8.95 -9.88 9.30
CA ALA A 34 8.35 -10.74 8.29
C ALA A 34 7.54 -9.93 7.29
N VAL A 35 7.57 -10.34 6.02
CA VAL A 35 6.82 -9.67 4.95
C VAL A 35 5.85 -10.67 4.33
N LEU A 36 4.54 -10.31 4.34
CA LEU A 36 3.44 -11.18 3.93
C LEU A 36 2.67 -10.55 2.77
N TYR A 37 2.72 -11.14 1.58
CA TYR A 37 2.06 -10.60 0.39
C TYR A 37 1.53 -11.71 -0.54
N GLY A 38 0.54 -11.36 -1.34
CA GLY A 38 -0.05 -12.26 -2.33
C GLY A 38 0.88 -12.56 -3.50
N GLY A 39 0.59 -13.63 -4.25
CA GLY A 39 1.37 -14.02 -5.44
C GLY A 39 2.67 -14.78 -5.15
N ALA A 40 3.06 -14.96 -3.88
CA ALA A 40 4.18 -15.81 -3.47
C ALA A 40 3.69 -17.04 -2.68
N GLY A 41 4.50 -18.08 -2.65
CA GLY A 41 4.20 -19.30 -1.91
C GLY A 41 4.05 -19.04 -0.41
N ILE A 42 2.95 -19.51 0.18
CA ILE A 42 2.63 -19.28 1.59
C ILE A 42 3.61 -19.97 2.55
N GLY A 43 4.17 -21.12 2.17
CA GLY A 43 5.08 -21.89 3.03
C GLY A 43 6.33 -21.11 3.44
N GLY A 44 6.91 -20.31 2.55
CA GLY A 44 8.05 -19.45 2.87
C GLY A 44 7.70 -18.37 3.89
N GLN A 45 6.47 -17.85 3.82
CA GLN A 45 5.98 -16.84 4.77
C GLN A 45 5.66 -17.46 6.13
N ILE A 46 5.14 -18.69 6.17
CA ILE A 46 4.95 -19.45 7.42
C ILE A 46 6.29 -19.63 8.13
N LYS A 47 7.34 -20.03 7.41
CA LYS A 47 8.69 -20.15 7.97
C LYS A 47 9.24 -18.82 8.53
N GLN A 48 8.88 -17.69 7.93
CA GLN A 48 9.23 -16.38 8.50
C GLN A 48 8.49 -16.13 9.81
N LEU A 49 7.20 -16.47 9.90
CA LEU A 49 6.39 -16.31 11.11
C LEU A 49 6.83 -17.25 12.25
N GLU A 50 7.26 -18.47 11.94
CA GLU A 50 7.82 -19.43 12.91
C GLU A 50 9.06 -18.88 13.65
N ARG A 51 9.80 -17.96 13.02
CA ARG A 51 10.93 -17.25 13.64
C ARG A 51 10.50 -16.18 14.66
N LYS A 52 9.20 -16.06 14.95
CA LYS A 52 8.61 -15.12 15.92
C LYS A 52 9.04 -13.67 15.66
N PRO A 53 8.69 -13.09 14.50
CA PRO A 53 9.03 -11.69 14.20
C PRO A 53 8.28 -10.75 15.15
N GLN A 54 8.87 -9.60 15.47
CA GLN A 54 8.28 -8.53 16.24
C GLN A 54 7.50 -7.57 15.35
N ILE A 55 7.90 -7.46 14.09
CA ILE A 55 7.25 -6.57 13.11
C ILE A 55 6.79 -7.42 11.93
N VAL A 56 5.57 -7.16 11.48
CA VAL A 56 5.01 -7.75 10.26
C VAL A 56 4.61 -6.63 9.32
N VAL A 57 5.08 -6.70 8.08
CA VAL A 57 4.61 -5.87 6.97
C VAL A 57 3.75 -6.75 6.08
N ALA A 58 2.54 -6.31 5.73
CA ALA A 58 1.64 -7.17 4.99
C ALA A 58 0.71 -6.43 4.02
N THR A 59 0.31 -7.12 2.96
CA THR A 59 -0.89 -6.73 2.21
C THR A 59 -2.14 -7.27 2.94
N PRO A 60 -3.27 -6.51 2.97
CA PRO A 60 -4.43 -6.87 3.78
C PRO A 60 -4.96 -8.28 3.55
N GLY A 61 -5.18 -8.65 2.29
CA GLY A 61 -5.73 -9.98 1.96
C GLY A 61 -4.82 -11.14 2.39
N ARG A 62 -3.49 -11.01 2.24
CA ARG A 62 -2.55 -12.06 2.65
C ARG A 62 -2.46 -12.16 4.17
N LEU A 63 -2.52 -11.05 4.88
CA LEU A 63 -2.57 -11.07 6.34
C LEU A 63 -3.82 -11.82 6.84
N MET A 64 -4.97 -11.56 6.22
CA MET A 64 -6.22 -12.27 6.55
C MET A 64 -6.14 -13.77 6.22
N ASP A 65 -5.48 -14.16 5.13
CA ASP A 65 -5.24 -15.58 4.82
C ASP A 65 -4.40 -16.26 5.92
N HIS A 66 -3.30 -15.64 6.36
CA HIS A 66 -2.50 -16.14 7.48
C HIS A 66 -3.28 -16.18 8.79
N TYR A 67 -4.09 -15.16 9.08
CA TYR A 67 -4.93 -15.14 10.27
C TYR A 67 -5.96 -16.29 10.27
N ASN A 68 -6.65 -16.52 9.15
CA ASN A 68 -7.63 -17.60 9.00
C ASN A 68 -6.97 -18.98 9.12
N ARG A 69 -5.74 -19.14 8.65
CA ARG A 69 -4.92 -20.36 8.81
C ARG A 69 -4.32 -20.52 10.21
N LYS A 70 -4.54 -19.54 11.10
CA LYS A 70 -3.96 -19.53 12.45
C LYS A 70 -2.42 -19.56 12.48
N THR A 71 -1.77 -19.13 11.42
CA THR A 71 -0.31 -19.02 11.33
C THR A 71 0.23 -17.71 11.92
N ILE A 72 -0.64 -16.74 12.17
CA ILE A 72 -0.33 -15.49 12.88
C ILE A 72 -1.40 -15.19 13.92
N ARG A 73 -0.99 -14.56 15.01
CA ARG A 73 -1.87 -14.00 16.05
C ARG A 73 -1.76 -12.49 16.03
N LEU A 74 -2.90 -11.80 16.17
CA LEU A 74 -2.99 -10.34 16.16
C LEU A 74 -3.22 -9.74 17.55
N ASP A 75 -3.44 -10.58 18.56
CA ASP A 75 -3.82 -10.18 19.92
C ASP A 75 -2.69 -9.47 20.70
N LYS A 76 -1.43 -9.60 20.28
CA LYS A 76 -0.28 -8.95 20.93
C LYS A 76 0.22 -7.69 20.20
N ILE A 77 -0.38 -7.36 19.07
CA ILE A 77 -0.03 -6.17 18.31
C ILE A 77 -0.47 -4.92 19.08
N GLN A 78 0.47 -3.99 19.24
CA GLN A 78 0.23 -2.73 19.93
C GLN A 78 0.24 -1.53 18.98
N THR A 79 0.97 -1.61 17.89
CA THR A 79 1.07 -0.54 16.90
C THR A 79 0.64 -1.06 15.54
N VAL A 80 -0.28 -0.34 14.91
CA VAL A 80 -0.72 -0.57 13.52
C VAL A 80 -0.41 0.67 12.71
N VAL A 81 0.15 0.48 11.53
CA VAL A 81 0.41 1.53 10.54
C VAL A 81 -0.31 1.15 9.25
N LEU A 82 -1.04 2.09 8.68
CA LEU A 82 -1.59 2.01 7.33
C LEU A 82 -0.78 2.94 6.45
N ASP A 83 -0.05 2.40 5.49
CA ASP A 83 0.75 3.18 4.55
C ASP A 83 0.09 3.20 3.18
N GLU A 84 0.14 4.34 2.48
CA GLU A 84 -0.67 4.63 1.29
C GLU A 84 -2.15 4.26 1.52
N ALA A 85 -2.74 4.77 2.60
CA ALA A 85 -4.07 4.37 3.04
C ALA A 85 -5.15 4.66 1.97
N ASP A 86 -5.10 5.83 1.32
CA ASP A 86 -5.98 6.18 0.20
C ASP A 86 -5.95 5.11 -0.89
N ARG A 87 -4.76 4.76 -1.36
CA ARG A 87 -4.59 3.74 -2.38
C ARG A 87 -5.09 2.37 -1.95
N MET A 88 -4.86 2.00 -0.69
CA MET A 88 -5.33 0.73 -0.13
C MET A 88 -6.87 0.67 -0.13
N LEU A 89 -7.52 1.77 0.23
CA LEU A 89 -8.98 1.86 0.28
C LEU A 89 -9.58 1.92 -1.13
N ASP A 90 -8.98 2.68 -2.05
CA ASP A 90 -9.37 2.74 -3.48
C ASP A 90 -9.28 1.38 -4.18
N MET A 91 -8.34 0.53 -3.78
CA MET A 91 -8.23 -0.86 -4.25
C MET A 91 -9.30 -1.80 -3.67
N GLY A 92 -10.20 -1.30 -2.83
CA GLY A 92 -11.31 -2.04 -2.24
C GLY A 92 -10.96 -2.79 -0.94
N PHE A 93 -9.82 -2.54 -0.32
CA PHE A 93 -9.41 -3.20 0.92
C PHE A 93 -10.07 -2.64 2.19
N PHE A 94 -11.04 -1.72 2.07
CA PHE A 94 -11.72 -1.12 3.23
C PHE A 94 -12.20 -2.18 4.24
N LYS A 95 -12.92 -3.21 3.75
CA LYS A 95 -13.45 -4.29 4.60
C LYS A 95 -12.35 -5.14 5.25
N ASP A 96 -11.25 -5.38 4.55
CA ASP A 96 -10.14 -6.16 5.10
C ASP A 96 -9.37 -5.36 6.15
N VAL A 97 -9.11 -4.09 5.88
CA VAL A 97 -8.44 -3.16 6.81
C VAL A 97 -9.24 -3.03 8.11
N THR A 98 -10.53 -2.71 8.05
CA THR A 98 -11.38 -2.59 9.22
C THR A 98 -11.46 -3.89 10.01
N ARG A 99 -11.63 -5.02 9.32
CA ARG A 99 -11.63 -6.35 9.94
C ARG A 99 -10.31 -6.69 10.65
N ILE A 100 -9.17 -6.28 10.07
CA ILE A 100 -7.85 -6.47 10.69
C ILE A 100 -7.74 -5.62 11.96
N ILE A 101 -8.09 -4.34 11.87
CA ILE A 101 -8.02 -3.41 13.01
C ILE A 101 -8.90 -3.91 14.17
N ASP A 102 -10.11 -4.40 13.90
CA ASP A 102 -11.01 -4.96 14.88
C ASP A 102 -10.45 -6.18 15.63
N LYS A 103 -9.54 -6.93 14.98
CA LYS A 103 -8.89 -8.09 15.60
C LYS A 103 -7.65 -7.72 16.43
N VAL A 104 -7.13 -6.53 16.28
CA VAL A 104 -6.00 -6.01 17.07
C VAL A 104 -6.53 -5.38 18.37
N LYS A 105 -6.95 -6.21 19.30
CA LYS A 105 -7.65 -5.77 20.53
C LYS A 105 -6.77 -4.96 21.50
N ASN A 106 -5.47 -5.19 21.49
CA ASN A 106 -4.52 -4.54 22.39
C ASN A 106 -3.79 -3.35 21.73
N ARG A 107 -4.35 -2.81 20.65
CA ARG A 107 -3.78 -1.67 19.93
C ARG A 107 -3.71 -0.44 20.82
N LYS A 108 -2.54 0.17 20.87
CA LYS A 108 -2.25 1.45 21.56
C LYS A 108 -2.11 2.60 20.55
N ASN A 109 -1.53 2.30 19.38
CA ASN A 109 -1.22 3.31 18.38
C ASN A 109 -1.78 2.89 17.01
N LEU A 110 -2.31 3.86 16.29
CA LEU A 110 -2.68 3.74 14.87
C LEU A 110 -2.11 4.92 14.11
N GLY A 111 -1.11 4.65 13.27
CA GLY A 111 -0.59 5.60 12.28
C GLY A 111 -1.31 5.42 10.96
N LEU A 112 -1.77 6.52 10.37
CA LEU A 112 -2.40 6.55 9.07
C LEU A 112 -1.63 7.52 8.18
N PHE A 113 -0.98 6.98 7.14
CA PHE A 113 -0.20 7.74 6.16
C PHE A 113 -0.91 7.69 4.82
N SER A 114 -1.15 8.85 4.23
CA SER A 114 -1.93 9.00 3.01
C SER A 114 -1.50 10.23 2.23
N ALA A 115 -1.46 10.14 0.91
CA ALA A 115 -1.20 11.29 0.05
C ALA A 115 -2.45 12.16 -0.11
N THR A 116 -3.64 11.56 0.01
CA THR A 116 -4.93 12.24 -0.11
C THR A 116 -5.84 11.89 1.06
N ILE A 117 -6.74 12.81 1.42
CA ILE A 117 -7.74 12.61 2.48
C ILE A 117 -9.08 12.32 1.79
N SER A 118 -9.26 11.06 1.35
CA SER A 118 -10.54 10.60 0.79
C SER A 118 -11.60 10.38 1.89
N GLN A 119 -12.86 10.24 1.49
CA GLN A 119 -13.95 9.95 2.44
C GLN A 119 -13.71 8.65 3.19
N GLU A 120 -13.16 7.64 2.54
CA GLU A 120 -12.83 6.34 3.14
C GLU A 120 -11.70 6.47 4.18
N VAL A 121 -10.66 7.27 3.88
CA VAL A 121 -9.56 7.57 4.80
C VAL A 121 -10.11 8.25 6.05
N MET A 122 -10.95 9.28 5.90
CA MET A 122 -11.61 9.96 7.01
C MET A 122 -12.48 9.01 7.83
N THR A 123 -13.21 8.11 7.17
CA THR A 123 -14.06 7.12 7.86
C THR A 123 -13.22 6.20 8.74
N VAL A 124 -12.09 5.69 8.25
CA VAL A 124 -11.17 4.86 9.04
C VAL A 124 -10.59 5.64 10.22
N SER A 125 -10.19 6.90 10.00
CA SER A 125 -9.70 7.78 11.07
C SER A 125 -10.75 7.92 12.17
N TRP A 126 -11.96 8.34 11.87
CA TRP A 126 -13.04 8.53 12.83
C TRP A 126 -13.44 7.25 13.57
N MET A 127 -13.42 6.11 12.90
CA MET A 127 -13.76 4.82 13.51
C MET A 127 -12.72 4.34 14.52
N TYR A 128 -11.44 4.61 14.27
CA TYR A 128 -10.35 3.89 14.94
C TYR A 128 -9.31 4.76 15.62
N GLN A 129 -9.22 6.05 15.33
CA GLN A 129 -8.33 6.98 16.01
C GLN A 129 -9.07 7.73 17.11
N ARG A 130 -8.36 8.09 18.16
CA ARG A 130 -8.83 8.94 19.26
C ARG A 130 -7.70 9.92 19.57
N ASP A 131 -8.06 11.18 19.81
CA ASP A 131 -7.11 12.26 20.09
C ASP A 131 -5.97 12.29 19.06
N GLU A 132 -6.37 12.17 17.78
CA GLU A 132 -5.45 12.12 16.65
C GLU A 132 -4.64 13.42 16.52
N VAL A 133 -3.37 13.26 16.18
CA VAL A 133 -2.51 14.37 15.77
C VAL A 133 -2.40 14.35 14.27
N GLU A 134 -2.97 15.35 13.61
CA GLU A 134 -2.85 15.54 12.18
C GLU A 134 -1.56 16.30 11.85
N ILE A 135 -0.77 15.72 10.95
CA ILE A 135 0.45 16.33 10.42
C ILE A 135 0.32 16.40 8.91
N THR A 136 0.14 17.61 8.38
CA THR A 136 0.05 17.85 6.93
C THR A 136 1.35 18.47 6.44
N VAL A 137 1.91 17.86 5.39
CA VAL A 137 3.06 18.39 4.66
C VAL A 137 2.58 18.92 3.33
N GLU A 138 2.46 20.24 3.22
CA GLU A 138 2.13 20.87 1.94
C GLU A 138 3.40 20.99 1.08
N PRO A 139 3.37 20.55 -0.20
CA PRO A 139 4.48 20.80 -1.11
C PRO A 139 4.62 22.31 -1.32
N LYS A 140 5.84 22.82 -1.18
CA LYS A 140 6.12 24.21 -1.52
C LYS A 140 5.80 24.42 -3.00
N GLN A 141 5.35 25.64 -3.35
CA GLN A 141 4.95 25.97 -4.72
C GLN A 141 6.13 25.76 -5.72
N GLU A 142 7.35 25.93 -5.24
CA GLU A 142 8.60 25.70 -5.98
C GLU A 142 8.89 24.21 -6.27
N ASP A 143 8.30 23.29 -5.49
CA ASP A 143 8.49 21.84 -5.65
C ASP A 143 7.46 21.19 -6.57
N ARG A 144 6.49 21.96 -7.09
CA ARG A 144 5.48 21.45 -8.02
C ARG A 144 6.10 21.30 -9.40
N PRO A 145 6.11 20.10 -9.98
CA PRO A 145 6.60 19.94 -11.35
C PRO A 145 5.73 20.74 -12.31
N ASP A 146 6.36 21.47 -13.22
CA ASP A 146 5.69 22.18 -14.31
C ASP A 146 5.24 21.13 -15.35
N ILE A 147 3.99 20.72 -15.26
CA ILE A 147 3.41 19.67 -16.09
C ILE A 147 2.24 20.25 -16.88
N ASP A 148 2.39 20.35 -18.19
CA ASP A 148 1.30 20.67 -19.09
C ASP A 148 0.35 19.48 -19.22
N GLN A 149 -0.94 19.70 -18.94
CA GLN A 149 -1.96 18.66 -18.99
C GLN A 149 -2.98 18.96 -20.09
N PHE A 150 -3.19 17.97 -20.95
CA PHE A 150 -4.15 18.08 -22.05
C PHE A 150 -5.16 16.93 -22.02
N SER A 151 -6.40 17.22 -22.41
CA SER A 151 -7.45 16.22 -22.58
C SER A 151 -7.85 16.12 -24.05
N ILE A 152 -7.89 14.88 -24.58
CA ILE A 152 -8.32 14.62 -25.95
C ILE A 152 -9.53 13.69 -25.91
N THR A 153 -10.64 14.15 -26.49
CA THR A 153 -11.85 13.34 -26.64
C THR A 153 -11.76 12.50 -27.92
N CYS A 154 -11.84 11.20 -27.78
CA CYS A 154 -11.87 10.26 -28.92
C CYS A 154 -12.70 9.02 -28.58
N THR A 155 -13.14 8.28 -29.60
CA THR A 155 -13.81 7.00 -29.38
C THR A 155 -12.83 5.91 -28.91
N PRO A 156 -13.30 4.84 -28.26
CA PRO A 156 -12.44 3.75 -27.83
C PRO A 156 -11.63 3.09 -28.98
N LEU A 157 -12.17 3.09 -30.20
CA LEU A 157 -11.52 2.52 -31.38
C LEU A 157 -10.38 3.40 -31.90
N GLU A 158 -10.51 4.72 -31.74
CA GLU A 158 -9.53 5.72 -32.22
C GLU A 158 -8.38 5.97 -31.24
N LYS A 159 -8.47 5.49 -30.01
CA LYS A 159 -7.47 5.80 -28.96
C LYS A 159 -6.04 5.48 -29.36
N ALA A 160 -5.79 4.30 -29.94
CA ALA A 160 -4.45 3.88 -30.32
C ALA A 160 -3.89 4.78 -31.46
N GLU A 161 -4.70 5.03 -32.48
CA GLU A 161 -4.30 5.87 -33.61
C GLU A 161 -4.10 7.31 -33.20
N THR A 162 -4.98 7.87 -32.37
CA THR A 162 -4.87 9.24 -31.84
C THR A 162 -3.59 9.39 -30.98
N SER A 163 -3.30 8.41 -30.13
CA SER A 163 -2.08 8.39 -29.33
C SER A 163 -0.81 8.37 -30.23
N LEU A 164 -0.80 7.52 -31.26
CA LEU A 164 0.32 7.45 -32.19
C LEU A 164 0.51 8.74 -33.00
N ARG A 165 -0.58 9.34 -33.45
CA ARG A 165 -0.54 10.65 -34.15
C ARG A 165 0.01 11.73 -33.27
N LEU A 166 -0.44 11.79 -32.00
CA LEU A 166 0.07 12.75 -31.02
C LEU A 166 1.58 12.60 -30.80
N ILE A 167 2.06 11.37 -30.54
CA ILE A 167 3.47 11.11 -30.32
C ILE A 167 4.31 11.58 -31.50
N ARG A 168 3.87 11.25 -32.73
CA ARG A 168 4.59 11.63 -33.95
C ARG A 168 4.56 13.12 -34.20
N SER A 169 3.41 13.79 -33.98
CA SER A 169 3.26 15.23 -34.26
C SER A 169 4.07 16.10 -33.30
N GLN A 170 4.23 15.67 -32.04
CA GLN A 170 4.93 16.42 -30.99
C GLN A 170 6.42 16.08 -30.89
N GLY A 171 6.89 15.03 -31.58
CA GLY A 171 8.29 14.64 -31.56
C GLY A 171 8.81 14.21 -30.18
N TYR A 172 7.97 13.59 -29.35
CA TYR A 172 8.37 13.17 -28.01
C TYR A 172 9.46 12.10 -28.06
N GLU A 173 10.56 12.33 -27.35
CA GLU A 173 11.68 11.37 -27.26
C GLU A 173 11.42 10.22 -26.30
N ARG A 174 10.60 10.45 -25.25
CA ARG A 174 10.24 9.46 -24.25
C ARG A 174 8.76 9.53 -23.97
N VAL A 175 8.09 8.40 -24.05
CA VAL A 175 6.66 8.29 -23.87
C VAL A 175 6.33 7.14 -22.92
N MET A 176 5.43 7.38 -21.96
CA MET A 176 4.87 6.36 -21.10
C MET A 176 3.35 6.34 -21.27
N ILE A 177 2.78 5.20 -21.59
CA ILE A 177 1.33 5.04 -21.81
C ILE A 177 0.76 4.17 -20.70
N PHE A 178 -0.18 4.72 -19.93
CA PHE A 178 -0.93 3.98 -18.93
C PHE A 178 -2.26 3.50 -19.51
N CYS A 179 -2.55 2.21 -19.30
CA CYS A 179 -3.80 1.59 -19.77
C CYS A 179 -4.54 0.96 -18.59
N ASN A 180 -5.88 0.99 -18.64
CA ASN A 180 -6.72 0.42 -17.59
C ASN A 180 -6.69 -1.12 -17.53
N THR A 181 -6.29 -1.80 -18.62
CA THR A 181 -6.27 -3.27 -18.69
C THR A 181 -5.03 -3.80 -19.39
N LYS A 182 -4.59 -5.01 -19.03
CA LYS A 182 -3.50 -5.72 -19.70
C LYS A 182 -3.77 -5.93 -21.20
N HIS A 183 -5.03 -6.17 -21.56
CA HIS A 183 -5.44 -6.35 -22.95
C HIS A 183 -5.21 -5.06 -23.78
N MET A 184 -5.47 -3.89 -23.20
CA MET A 184 -5.18 -2.62 -23.89
C MET A 184 -3.67 -2.41 -24.07
N CYS A 185 -2.85 -2.76 -23.08
CA CYS A 185 -1.39 -2.67 -23.20
C CYS A 185 -0.82 -3.58 -24.32
N GLN A 186 -1.46 -4.71 -24.57
CA GLN A 186 -1.03 -5.65 -25.62
C GLN A 186 -1.47 -5.21 -27.03
N ARG A 187 -2.46 -4.33 -27.14
CA ARG A 187 -2.99 -3.83 -28.42
C ARG A 187 -2.34 -2.53 -28.88
N LEU A 188 -1.63 -1.84 -28.00
CA LEU A 188 -0.85 -0.63 -28.27
C LEU A 188 0.54 -0.98 -28.77
#